data_d685983504d2dbfb93f03765b612a1f2
#
_entry.id   d685983504d2dbfb93f03765b612a1f2
#
_cell.length_a   1.000
_cell.length_b   1.000
_cell.length_c   1.000
_cell.angle_alpha   90.00
_cell.angle_beta   90.00
_cell.angle_gamma   90.00
#
_symmetry.space_group_name_H-M   'P 1'
#
loop_
_entity.id
_entity.type
_entity.pdbx_description
1 polymer ?
#
loop_
_entity_poly.entity_id
_entity_poly.type
_entity_poly.pdbx_seq_one_letter_code
_entity_poly.pdbx_strand_id
1 'polypeptide(L)'
;MAGTERLGKRQGYLRVITIEIVGAPATNPLDPLPGIPFTSVQGVFGSLRGRWPHSNGQGVTLKGDSHVWRTDSAHSSVLTYGIMLRILVQVLPMEFSTGEYLTTREVAQLLRVKERKVYDLVAREQIPCTKATGKLLFPKVAIEIWLASNRTGPKTAGNLDTAPNVILGSHDPLLEWALKESDCAIASHFGGSVDGLERFAQKDGIATGLHIYEPETGGWNIDVVRQRFTGQDIALVEFCWRQRGLIVQPGKETVISGIADLPGRRVVKRVTGTGSQILLDQLIRREGISPSAIDFSVEAHTETEAASAVLEGLTDAALGLKALAERYQLGFVPLIRERFDLLIYRRSWFEPSLQALAQFCASSDFYAKVKSLAGYDTRGLGTVHFNG
;
A
#
# COMPACT_ATOMS: atom_id res chain seq x y z
N MET A 1 30.29 -47.51 4.22
CA MET A 1 31.26 -46.45 3.83
C MET A 1 30.41 -45.20 3.51
N ALA A 2 30.41 -44.28 4.41
CA ALA A 2 29.60 -43.05 4.32
C ALA A 2 30.45 -41.94 3.68
N GLY A 3 30.00 -41.43 2.56
CA GLY A 3 30.57 -40.28 1.91
C GLY A 3 29.97 -38.99 2.51
N THR A 4 30.79 -38.24 3.23
CA THR A 4 30.47 -36.90 3.69
C THR A 4 30.75 -35.92 2.57
N GLU A 5 29.73 -35.42 1.88
CA GLU A 5 29.85 -34.25 1.04
C GLU A 5 29.82 -32.98 1.90
N ARG A 6 30.90 -32.22 1.84
CA ARG A 6 31.00 -30.86 2.38
C ARG A 6 30.17 -29.93 1.51
N LEU A 7 29.05 -29.47 2.03
CA LEU A 7 28.28 -28.36 1.45
C LEU A 7 29.05 -27.05 1.65
N GLY A 8 29.61 -26.57 0.55
CA GLY A 8 30.27 -25.27 0.48
C GLY A 8 29.32 -24.11 0.77
N LYS A 9 29.81 -23.13 1.51
CA LYS A 9 29.19 -21.83 1.70
C LYS A 9 29.07 -21.13 0.34
N ARG A 10 27.84 -20.89 -0.15
CA ARG A 10 27.37 -19.73 -0.94
C ARG A 10 26.05 -20.06 -1.62
N GLN A 11 25.05 -19.33 -1.25
CA GLN A 11 23.91 -18.80 -2.03
C GLN A 11 22.65 -18.79 -1.16
N GLY A 12 22.11 -17.60 -0.96
CA GLY A 12 20.84 -17.44 -0.26
C GLY A 12 19.70 -18.00 -1.12
N TYR A 13 19.10 -19.07 -0.66
CA TYR A 13 17.89 -19.64 -1.27
C TYR A 13 16.67 -19.12 -0.52
N LEU A 14 15.73 -18.50 -1.25
CA LEU A 14 14.39 -18.30 -0.72
C LEU A 14 13.68 -19.65 -0.74
N ARG A 15 13.31 -20.17 0.43
CA ARG A 15 12.55 -21.42 0.54
C ARG A 15 11.08 -21.07 0.73
N VAL A 16 10.25 -21.43 -0.22
CA VAL A 16 8.79 -21.39 -0.07
C VAL A 16 8.36 -22.75 0.48
N ILE A 17 7.66 -22.77 1.60
CA ILE A 17 7.11 -23.98 2.20
C ILE A 17 5.59 -23.86 2.09
N THR A 18 5.00 -24.76 1.34
CA THR A 18 3.55 -24.93 1.30
C THR A 18 3.17 -26.05 2.27
N ILE A 19 2.29 -25.75 3.22
CA ILE A 19 1.75 -26.73 4.17
C ILE A 19 0.34 -27.06 3.70
N GLU A 20 0.15 -28.29 3.26
CA GLU A 20 -1.16 -28.83 2.94
C GLU A 20 -1.66 -29.66 4.13
N ILE A 21 -2.79 -29.27 4.72
CA ILE A 21 -3.45 -30.05 5.78
C ILE A 21 -4.52 -30.91 5.11
N VAL A 22 -4.24 -32.20 4.98
CA VAL A 22 -5.23 -33.16 4.49
C VAL A 22 -5.94 -33.76 5.70
N GLY A 23 -7.16 -33.32 5.96
CA GLY A 23 -8.05 -33.92 6.95
C GLY A 23 -8.81 -35.12 6.33
N ALA A 24 -9.16 -36.11 7.13
CA ALA A 24 -10.13 -37.11 6.73
C ALA A 24 -11.47 -36.41 6.43
N PRO A 25 -12.27 -36.87 5.42
CA PRO A 25 -13.51 -36.21 5.06
C PRO A 25 -14.44 -36.16 6.25
N ALA A 26 -14.80 -34.96 6.68
CA ALA A 26 -15.85 -34.76 7.64
C ALA A 26 -17.16 -35.26 7.04
N THR A 27 -17.90 -36.02 7.77
CA THR A 27 -19.20 -36.59 7.33
C THR A 27 -20.30 -35.52 7.23
N ASN A 28 -19.99 -34.26 7.61
CA ASN A 28 -20.87 -33.13 7.43
C ASN A 28 -20.07 -31.83 7.27
N PRO A 29 -20.24 -31.03 6.18
CA PRO A 29 -19.45 -29.83 5.92
C PRO A 29 -19.73 -28.62 6.80
N LEU A 30 -20.63 -28.76 7.79
CA LEU A 30 -21.06 -27.66 8.67
C LEU A 30 -20.67 -27.85 10.15
N ASP A 31 -20.00 -28.96 10.50
CA ASP A 31 -19.58 -29.16 11.89
C ASP A 31 -18.22 -28.50 12.14
N PRO A 32 -18.12 -27.53 13.05
CA PRO A 32 -16.83 -26.96 13.43
C PRO A 32 -16.00 -28.03 14.13
N LEU A 33 -14.74 -28.16 13.72
CA LEU A 33 -13.77 -29.04 14.36
C LEU A 33 -13.70 -28.71 15.86
N PRO A 34 -14.01 -29.64 16.75
CA PRO A 34 -14.03 -29.34 18.17
C PRO A 34 -12.59 -29.16 18.69
N GLY A 35 -12.28 -27.98 19.20
CA GLY A 35 -11.25 -27.83 20.20
C GLY A 35 -9.99 -27.05 19.86
N ILE A 36 -9.85 -26.42 18.69
CA ILE A 36 -8.71 -25.51 18.45
C ILE A 36 -9.24 -24.15 17.99
N PRO A 37 -9.16 -23.09 18.79
CA PRO A 37 -9.55 -21.77 18.33
C PRO A 37 -8.63 -21.30 17.19
N PHE A 38 -9.21 -20.78 16.13
CA PHE A 38 -8.52 -20.28 14.93
C PHE A 38 -7.45 -19.22 15.25
N THR A 39 -7.57 -18.57 16.41
CA THR A 39 -6.61 -17.61 16.96
C THR A 39 -5.25 -18.21 17.36
N SER A 40 -5.16 -19.53 17.58
CA SER A 40 -3.89 -20.17 17.95
C SER A 40 -2.94 -20.37 16.78
N VAL A 41 -3.46 -20.45 15.56
CA VAL A 41 -2.64 -20.65 14.35
C VAL A 41 -1.96 -19.34 13.92
N GLN A 42 -2.62 -18.20 14.06
CA GLN A 42 -2.02 -16.88 13.76
C GLN A 42 -0.97 -16.45 14.78
N GLY A 43 -1.13 -16.82 16.07
CA GLY A 43 -0.16 -16.53 17.13
C GLY A 43 1.16 -17.29 16.94
N VAL A 44 1.09 -18.45 16.31
CA VAL A 44 2.25 -19.29 16.03
C VAL A 44 3.14 -18.70 14.93
N PHE A 45 2.56 -18.03 13.94
CA PHE A 45 3.31 -17.41 12.84
C PHE A 45 3.98 -16.07 13.18
N GLY A 46 3.57 -15.39 14.24
CA GLY A 46 4.10 -14.09 14.65
C GLY A 46 5.35 -14.11 15.53
N SER A 47 5.69 -15.26 16.17
CA SER A 47 6.70 -15.28 17.25
C SER A 47 8.08 -15.84 16.87
N LEU A 48 8.36 -16.13 15.61
CA LEU A 48 9.57 -16.84 15.20
C LEU A 48 10.63 -15.99 14.53
N ARG A 49 10.89 -14.83 15.12
CA ARG A 49 12.20 -14.18 15.00
C ARG A 49 13.14 -14.75 16.07
N GLY A 50 13.69 -15.95 15.85
CA GLY A 50 14.62 -16.60 16.77
C GLY A 50 15.78 -17.26 16.07
N ARG A 51 16.99 -17.18 16.69
CA ARG A 51 18.20 -17.86 16.26
C ARG A 51 17.99 -19.36 16.14
N TRP A 52 18.53 -19.93 15.06
CA TRP A 52 18.55 -21.36 14.81
C TRP A 52 19.56 -22.06 15.69
N PRO A 53 19.21 -23.08 16.45
CA PRO A 53 20.19 -23.99 17.02
C PRO A 53 20.64 -25.00 15.96
N HIS A 54 21.94 -25.28 15.95
CA HIS A 54 22.51 -26.37 15.14
C HIS A 54 21.92 -27.71 15.61
N SER A 55 21.25 -28.43 14.72
CA SER A 55 20.71 -29.74 15.02
C SER A 55 21.78 -30.81 14.95
N ASN A 56 22.03 -31.46 16.07
CA ASN A 56 22.68 -32.78 16.07
C ASN A 56 21.62 -33.82 15.75
N GLY A 57 21.54 -34.21 14.54
CA GLY A 57 21.18 -35.50 13.94
C GLY A 57 20.02 -36.34 14.44
N GLN A 58 19.10 -35.91 15.27
CA GLN A 58 17.92 -36.69 15.68
C GLN A 58 16.68 -35.82 15.77
N GLY A 59 15.79 -35.96 14.80
CA GLY A 59 14.48 -35.31 14.75
C GLY A 59 14.21 -34.61 13.43
N VAL A 60 12.97 -34.62 12.96
CA VAL A 60 12.54 -33.88 11.77
C VAL A 60 12.34 -32.42 12.14
N THR A 61 13.16 -31.57 11.57
CA THR A 61 13.06 -30.12 11.77
C THR A 61 12.18 -29.53 10.67
N LEU A 62 11.00 -29.05 11.01
CA LEU A 62 10.10 -28.36 10.12
C LEU A 62 10.32 -26.89 10.21
N LYS A 63 10.61 -26.28 9.05
CA LYS A 63 10.71 -24.83 8.91
C LYS A 63 9.52 -24.32 8.10
N GLY A 64 8.49 -23.92 8.75
CA GLY A 64 7.62 -22.86 8.23
C GLY A 64 8.26 -21.53 8.58
N ASP A 65 7.82 -20.44 8.02
CA ASP A 65 8.36 -19.14 8.44
C ASP A 65 8.45 -19.05 9.94
N SER A 66 8.40 -20.19 10.57
CA SER A 66 8.38 -20.20 11.98
C SER A 66 8.30 -21.41 12.82
N HIS A 67 8.35 -22.62 12.51
CA HIS A 67 8.40 -23.65 13.57
C HIS A 67 9.34 -24.80 13.33
N VAL A 68 10.01 -25.16 14.42
CA VAL A 68 10.71 -26.42 14.59
C VAL A 68 9.83 -27.32 15.45
N TRP A 69 9.32 -28.38 14.87
CA TRP A 69 8.68 -29.44 15.62
C TRP A 69 9.70 -30.54 15.87
N ARG A 70 9.94 -30.83 17.14
CA ARG A 70 10.66 -32.04 17.53
C ARG A 70 9.64 -33.09 17.86
N THR A 71 9.74 -34.24 17.26
CA THR A 71 9.04 -35.44 17.69
C THR A 71 9.96 -36.17 18.66
N ASP A 72 9.89 -35.84 19.94
CA ASP A 72 10.40 -36.74 20.96
C ASP A 72 9.35 -37.83 21.20
N SER A 73 9.83 -39.04 21.43
CA SER A 73 9.03 -40.25 21.63
C SER A 73 8.03 -40.23 22.80
N ALA A 74 7.90 -39.09 23.48
CA ALA A 74 7.02 -38.90 24.61
C ALA A 74 5.65 -38.25 24.29
N HIS A 75 5.41 -37.78 23.05
CA HIS A 75 4.15 -37.14 22.68
C HIS A 75 3.32 -37.96 21.70
N SER A 76 3.05 -39.21 22.11
CA SER A 76 2.16 -40.15 21.42
C SER A 76 0.69 -39.69 21.37
N SER A 77 0.31 -38.61 22.05
CA SER A 77 -1.07 -38.15 22.17
C SER A 77 -1.59 -37.30 21.00
N VAL A 78 -0.71 -36.78 20.14
CA VAL A 78 -1.12 -36.00 18.95
C VAL A 78 -1.49 -36.91 17.76
N LEU A 79 -1.01 -38.15 17.77
CA LEU A 79 -1.29 -39.13 16.72
C LEU A 79 -2.67 -39.81 16.84
N THR A 80 -3.37 -39.63 17.95
CA THR A 80 -4.64 -40.32 18.23
C THR A 80 -5.85 -39.70 17.53
N TYR A 81 -5.70 -38.49 16.88
CA TYR A 81 -6.82 -37.81 16.23
C TYR A 81 -6.86 -37.92 14.69
N GLY A 82 -6.17 -38.89 14.09
CA GLY A 82 -6.36 -39.22 12.67
C GLY A 82 -5.98 -38.11 11.67
N ILE A 83 -5.22 -37.10 12.06
CA ILE A 83 -4.74 -36.02 11.17
C ILE A 83 -3.35 -36.40 10.67
N MET A 84 -3.26 -36.79 9.39
CA MET A 84 -1.98 -37.03 8.72
C MET A 84 -1.47 -35.71 8.14
N LEU A 85 -0.45 -35.09 8.76
CA LEU A 85 0.23 -33.94 8.22
C LEU A 85 1.23 -34.41 7.15
N ARG A 86 0.90 -34.18 5.89
CA ARG A 86 1.86 -34.36 4.79
C ARG A 86 2.52 -33.02 4.47
N ILE A 87 3.83 -32.96 4.66
CA ILE A 87 4.61 -31.77 4.30
C ILE A 87 5.31 -32.09 2.99
N LEU A 88 4.87 -31.41 1.94
CA LEU A 88 5.55 -31.42 0.66
C LEU A 88 6.50 -30.22 0.61
N VAL A 89 7.80 -30.46 0.78
CA VAL A 89 8.82 -29.44 0.53
C VAL A 89 9.09 -29.45 -0.97
N GLN A 90 8.43 -28.59 -1.70
CA GLN A 90 8.74 -28.35 -3.10
C GLN A 90 9.84 -27.28 -3.17
N VAL A 91 11.07 -27.70 -3.38
CA VAL A 91 12.15 -26.81 -3.77
C VAL A 91 11.90 -26.49 -5.24
N LEU A 92 11.19 -25.41 -5.50
CA LEU A 92 11.18 -24.84 -6.84
C LEU A 92 12.60 -24.29 -7.08
N PRO A 93 13.33 -24.78 -8.10
CA PRO A 93 14.49 -24.06 -8.56
C PRO A 93 13.94 -22.68 -8.96
N MET A 94 14.37 -21.60 -8.28
CA MET A 94 14.32 -20.31 -8.91
C MET A 94 15.24 -20.47 -10.13
N GLU A 95 14.65 -20.66 -11.28
CA GLU A 95 15.27 -20.22 -12.49
C GLU A 95 15.45 -18.70 -12.28
N PHE A 96 16.64 -18.33 -11.80
CA PHE A 96 17.16 -17.03 -12.17
C PHE A 96 17.01 -17.04 -13.69
N SER A 97 16.02 -16.32 -14.21
CA SER A 97 16.11 -15.84 -15.56
C SER A 97 17.57 -15.48 -15.68
N THR A 98 18.32 -16.24 -16.45
CA THR A 98 19.70 -15.96 -16.73
C THR A 98 19.65 -14.62 -17.42
N GLY A 99 19.66 -13.53 -16.62
CA GLY A 99 19.66 -12.18 -17.10
C GLY A 99 20.85 -12.15 -18.04
N GLU A 100 20.57 -12.07 -19.31
CA GLU A 100 21.57 -12.05 -20.37
C GLU A 100 22.53 -10.91 -20.04
N TYR A 101 23.75 -11.27 -19.66
CA TYR A 101 24.78 -10.29 -19.38
C TYR A 101 25.55 -10.04 -20.67
N LEU A 102 25.62 -8.79 -21.07
CA LEU A 102 26.40 -8.36 -22.22
C LEU A 102 27.87 -8.14 -21.79
N THR A 103 28.77 -8.48 -22.66
CA THR A 103 30.20 -8.12 -22.54
C THR A 103 30.44 -6.68 -23.00
N THR A 104 31.59 -6.10 -22.70
CA THR A 104 31.98 -4.75 -23.19
C THR A 104 31.86 -4.64 -24.71
N ARG A 105 32.23 -5.70 -25.44
CA ARG A 105 32.17 -5.77 -26.90
C ARG A 105 30.71 -5.74 -27.41
N GLU A 106 29.82 -6.50 -26.78
CA GLU A 106 28.41 -6.55 -27.15
C GLU A 106 27.70 -5.22 -26.84
N VAL A 107 28.03 -4.57 -25.73
CA VAL A 107 27.54 -3.22 -25.42
C VAL A 107 28.08 -2.22 -26.45
N ALA A 108 29.35 -2.28 -26.80
CA ALA A 108 29.94 -1.42 -27.82
C ALA A 108 29.25 -1.59 -29.21
N GLN A 109 28.94 -2.83 -29.58
CA GLN A 109 28.16 -3.14 -30.79
C GLN A 109 26.73 -2.61 -30.71
N LEU A 110 26.04 -2.83 -29.58
CA LEU A 110 24.67 -2.36 -29.35
C LEU A 110 24.60 -0.83 -29.44
N LEU A 111 25.55 -0.13 -28.84
CA LEU A 111 25.62 1.33 -28.84
C LEU A 111 26.25 1.91 -30.12
N ARG A 112 26.77 1.07 -31.01
CA ARG A 112 27.51 1.46 -32.22
C ARG A 112 28.68 2.40 -31.92
N VAL A 113 29.42 2.13 -30.85
CA VAL A 113 30.62 2.86 -30.45
C VAL A 113 31.83 1.92 -30.32
N LYS A 114 33.03 2.49 -30.20
CA LYS A 114 34.24 1.70 -29.91
C LYS A 114 34.24 1.25 -28.43
N GLU A 115 34.80 0.08 -28.13
CA GLU A 115 34.90 -0.45 -26.78
C GLU A 115 35.54 0.54 -25.79
N ARG A 116 36.52 1.32 -26.23
CA ARG A 116 37.14 2.40 -25.44
C ARG A 116 36.08 3.38 -24.88
N LYS A 117 35.05 3.72 -25.67
CA LYS A 117 34.00 4.62 -25.21
C LYS A 117 33.13 3.98 -24.10
N VAL A 118 32.93 2.65 -24.15
CA VAL A 118 32.23 1.93 -23.09
C VAL A 118 33.05 1.96 -21.80
N TYR A 119 34.38 1.76 -21.89
CA TYR A 119 35.24 1.91 -20.71
C TYR A 119 35.23 3.34 -20.15
N ASP A 120 35.21 4.37 -20.99
CA ASP A 120 35.06 5.77 -20.55
C ASP A 120 33.75 6.02 -19.82
N LEU A 121 32.64 5.43 -20.29
CA LEU A 121 31.32 5.51 -19.63
C LEU A 121 31.32 4.82 -18.27
N VAL A 122 31.97 3.65 -18.17
CA VAL A 122 32.12 2.92 -16.91
C VAL A 122 32.99 3.71 -15.93
N ALA A 123 34.10 4.26 -16.37
CA ALA A 123 35.01 5.06 -15.54
C ALA A 123 34.34 6.33 -14.97
N ARG A 124 33.32 6.86 -15.66
CA ARG A 124 32.52 8.03 -15.25
C ARG A 124 31.24 7.64 -14.53
N GLU A 125 31.02 6.35 -14.25
CA GLU A 125 29.79 5.83 -13.64
C GLU A 125 28.50 6.21 -14.40
N GLN A 126 28.57 6.36 -15.72
CA GLN A 126 27.48 6.81 -16.58
C GLN A 126 26.70 5.65 -17.23
N ILE A 127 27.12 4.41 -17.03
CA ILE A 127 26.48 3.22 -17.59
C ILE A 127 26.39 2.12 -16.53
N PRO A 128 25.23 1.43 -16.39
CA PRO A 128 25.09 0.36 -15.41
C PRO A 128 25.97 -0.83 -15.77
N CYS A 129 26.85 -1.23 -14.86
CA CYS A 129 27.68 -2.40 -15.03
C CYS A 129 27.98 -3.09 -13.68
N THR A 130 28.38 -4.36 -13.76
CA THR A 130 28.84 -5.15 -12.62
C THR A 130 30.23 -5.69 -12.92
N LYS A 131 31.16 -5.55 -11.98
CA LYS A 131 32.50 -6.12 -12.09
C LYS A 131 32.52 -7.46 -11.36
N ALA A 132 32.57 -8.55 -12.11
CA ALA A 132 32.65 -9.90 -11.56
C ALA A 132 33.86 -10.63 -12.16
N THR A 133 34.62 -11.34 -11.34
CA THR A 133 35.81 -12.13 -11.76
C THR A 133 36.79 -11.36 -12.63
N GLY A 134 36.96 -10.05 -12.38
CA GLY A 134 37.86 -9.20 -13.16
C GLY A 134 37.31 -8.70 -14.53
N LYS A 135 36.12 -9.15 -14.93
CA LYS A 135 35.45 -8.72 -16.17
C LYS A 135 34.30 -7.77 -15.87
N LEU A 136 34.06 -6.82 -16.78
CA LEU A 136 32.87 -5.99 -16.79
C LEU A 136 31.73 -6.77 -17.44
N LEU A 137 30.60 -6.86 -16.73
CA LEU A 137 29.37 -7.47 -17.19
C LEU A 137 28.25 -6.44 -17.11
N PHE A 138 27.45 -6.36 -18.14
CA PHE A 138 26.35 -5.39 -18.27
C PHE A 138 25.02 -6.14 -18.31
N PRO A 139 24.19 -6.06 -17.26
CA PRO A 139 22.86 -6.68 -17.29
C PRO A 139 22.06 -6.09 -18.46
N LYS A 140 21.63 -6.91 -19.40
CA LYS A 140 20.93 -6.47 -20.63
C LYS A 140 19.72 -5.59 -20.30
N VAL A 141 18.91 -6.00 -19.36
CA VAL A 141 17.74 -5.23 -18.88
C VAL A 141 18.15 -3.85 -18.36
N ALA A 142 19.23 -3.77 -17.58
CA ALA A 142 19.71 -2.48 -17.06
C ALA A 142 20.22 -1.55 -18.18
N ILE A 143 20.85 -2.11 -19.23
CA ILE A 143 21.27 -1.35 -20.40
C ILE A 143 20.05 -0.86 -21.21
N GLU A 144 19.03 -1.67 -21.37
CA GLU A 144 17.78 -1.29 -22.04
C GLU A 144 17.07 -0.15 -21.31
N ILE A 145 16.95 -0.23 -19.98
CA ILE A 145 16.40 0.84 -19.12
C ILE A 145 17.25 2.10 -19.22
N TRP A 146 18.59 1.98 -19.17
CA TRP A 146 19.50 3.10 -19.29
C TRP A 146 19.38 3.79 -20.65
N LEU A 147 19.28 3.04 -21.75
CA LEU A 147 19.02 3.60 -23.09
C LEU A 147 17.69 4.33 -23.17
N ALA A 148 16.65 3.76 -22.56
CA ALA A 148 15.33 4.38 -22.50
C ALA A 148 15.35 5.71 -21.72
N SER A 149 16.09 5.77 -20.61
CA SER A 149 16.22 6.96 -19.77
C SER A 149 17.03 8.09 -20.44
N ASN A 150 17.95 7.74 -21.37
CA ASN A 150 18.79 8.69 -22.08
C ASN A 150 18.26 9.06 -23.50
N ARG A 151 16.98 8.75 -23.78
CA ARG A 151 16.38 9.14 -25.07
C ARG A 151 16.20 10.65 -25.15
N THR A 152 16.76 11.25 -26.18
CA THR A 152 16.51 12.63 -26.61
C THR A 152 15.63 12.61 -27.86
N GLY A 153 14.49 13.28 -27.84
CA GLY A 153 13.54 13.33 -28.95
C GLY A 153 12.09 13.09 -28.52
N PRO A 154 11.12 13.22 -29.43
CA PRO A 154 9.72 12.93 -29.11
C PRO A 154 9.60 11.46 -28.64
N LYS A 155 8.91 11.24 -27.53
CA LYS A 155 8.65 9.91 -26.97
C LYS A 155 7.83 9.11 -27.99
N THR A 156 8.48 8.22 -28.73
CA THR A 156 7.75 7.26 -29.56
C THR A 156 7.03 6.27 -28.67
N ALA A 157 5.73 6.15 -28.86
CA ALA A 157 4.82 5.27 -28.12
C ALA A 157 5.21 3.80 -28.33
N GLY A 158 6.06 3.30 -27.45
CA GLY A 158 6.45 1.89 -27.36
C GLY A 158 6.69 1.53 -25.90
N ASN A 159 5.74 0.91 -25.29
CA ASN A 159 5.74 0.17 -24.00
C ASN A 159 6.36 0.78 -22.72
N LEU A 160 6.75 2.05 -22.66
CA LEU A 160 7.22 2.74 -21.44
C LEU A 160 6.26 3.83 -20.95
N ASP A 161 5.06 3.92 -21.51
CA ASP A 161 4.08 4.98 -21.20
C ASP A 161 2.96 4.50 -20.26
N THR A 162 3.04 3.29 -19.73
CA THR A 162 2.10 2.79 -18.73
C THR A 162 2.63 3.12 -17.34
N ALA A 163 1.89 3.96 -16.63
CA ALA A 163 2.11 4.18 -15.20
C ALA A 163 2.04 2.85 -14.44
N PRO A 164 2.84 2.65 -13.39
CA PRO A 164 2.78 1.43 -12.58
C PRO A 164 1.41 1.30 -11.89
N ASN A 165 0.98 0.07 -11.60
CA ASN A 165 -0.26 -0.21 -10.90
C ASN A 165 -0.20 0.25 -9.43
N VAL A 166 -0.18 1.56 -9.23
CA VAL A 166 -0.13 2.22 -7.93
C VAL A 166 -1.24 3.25 -7.86
N ILE A 167 -2.00 3.26 -6.76
CA ILE A 167 -2.86 4.38 -6.39
C ILE A 167 -2.09 5.29 -5.45
N LEU A 168 -2.01 6.56 -5.83
CA LEU A 168 -1.32 7.64 -5.13
C LEU A 168 -2.29 8.49 -4.32
N GLY A 169 -1.77 9.48 -3.61
CA GLY A 169 -2.55 10.58 -3.07
C GLY A 169 -3.04 10.37 -1.66
N SER A 170 -4.28 10.73 -1.40
CA SER A 170 -4.83 10.71 -0.04
C SER A 170 -5.28 9.33 0.39
N HIS A 171 -5.01 9.02 1.65
CA HIS A 171 -5.52 7.83 2.31
C HIS A 171 -7.03 7.93 2.53
N ASP A 172 -7.74 6.83 2.25
CA ASP A 172 -9.14 6.63 2.62
C ASP A 172 -9.35 5.19 3.11
N PRO A 173 -9.95 4.97 4.30
CA PRO A 173 -10.15 3.63 4.87
C PRO A 173 -11.00 2.69 4.00
N LEU A 174 -12.00 3.21 3.27
CA LEU A 174 -12.83 2.41 2.37
C LEU A 174 -12.05 2.01 1.12
N LEU A 175 -11.28 2.94 0.54
CA LEU A 175 -10.43 2.67 -0.61
C LEU A 175 -9.33 1.66 -0.26
N GLU A 176 -8.63 1.87 0.87
CA GLU A 176 -7.60 0.93 1.32
C GLU A 176 -8.15 -0.48 1.50
N TRP A 177 -9.33 -0.59 2.13
CA TRP A 177 -10.01 -1.88 2.29
C TRP A 177 -10.42 -2.47 0.92
N ALA A 178 -10.98 -1.66 0.02
CA ALA A 178 -11.39 -2.13 -1.30
C ALA A 178 -10.21 -2.62 -2.13
N LEU A 179 -9.06 -1.94 -2.09
CA LEU A 179 -7.83 -2.37 -2.76
C LEU A 179 -7.35 -3.74 -2.26
N LYS A 180 -7.47 -3.97 -0.95
CA LYS A 180 -7.05 -5.22 -0.32
C LYS A 180 -7.96 -6.39 -0.66
N GLU A 181 -9.28 -6.16 -0.66
CA GLU A 181 -10.28 -7.22 -0.83
C GLU A 181 -10.60 -7.52 -2.31
N SER A 182 -10.31 -6.58 -3.23
CA SER A 182 -10.64 -6.72 -4.65
C SER A 182 -9.68 -7.59 -5.45
N ASP A 183 -8.57 -8.01 -4.85
CA ASP A 183 -7.50 -8.77 -5.53
C ASP A 183 -7.00 -8.11 -6.84
N CYS A 184 -7.11 -6.77 -6.90
CA CYS A 184 -6.85 -5.97 -8.10
C CYS A 184 -5.37 -5.81 -8.46
N ALA A 185 -4.47 -6.32 -7.64
CA ALA A 185 -3.01 -6.20 -7.80
C ALA A 185 -2.54 -4.73 -7.95
N ILE A 186 -3.20 -3.79 -7.25
CA ILE A 186 -2.83 -2.38 -7.20
C ILE A 186 -2.19 -2.10 -5.84
N ALA A 187 -0.96 -1.60 -5.86
CA ALA A 187 -0.30 -1.06 -4.67
C ALA A 187 -0.82 0.34 -4.33
N SER A 188 -0.58 0.80 -3.11
CA SER A 188 -0.93 2.15 -2.68
C SER A 188 0.26 2.91 -2.14
N HIS A 189 0.33 4.23 -2.44
CA HIS A 189 1.26 5.17 -1.86
C HIS A 189 0.51 6.44 -1.44
N PHE A 190 0.22 6.55 -0.14
CA PHE A 190 -0.59 7.63 0.40
C PHE A 190 0.26 8.74 1.02
N GLY A 191 0.69 9.71 0.19
CA GLY A 191 1.45 10.91 0.59
C GLY A 191 0.60 12.17 0.75
N GLY A 192 -0.72 12.08 0.55
CA GLY A 192 -1.64 13.22 0.56
C GLY A 192 -2.01 13.72 -0.84
N SER A 193 -3.06 14.58 -0.91
CA SER A 193 -3.64 15.01 -2.19
C SER A 193 -2.65 15.74 -3.09
N VAL A 194 -1.82 16.63 -2.54
CA VAL A 194 -0.88 17.44 -3.35
C VAL A 194 0.28 16.59 -3.84
N ASP A 195 0.90 15.79 -2.98
CA ASP A 195 1.94 14.82 -3.38
C ASP A 195 1.39 13.86 -4.45
N GLY A 196 0.17 13.38 -4.24
CA GLY A 196 -0.50 12.52 -5.21
C GLY A 196 -0.67 13.15 -6.59
N LEU A 197 -1.06 14.42 -6.66
CA LEU A 197 -1.16 15.16 -7.93
C LEU A 197 0.21 15.32 -8.61
N GLU A 198 1.25 15.60 -7.84
CA GLU A 198 2.61 15.78 -8.37
C GLU A 198 3.16 14.47 -8.93
N ARG A 199 3.04 13.39 -8.18
CA ARG A 199 3.47 12.05 -8.63
C ARG A 199 2.63 11.53 -9.78
N PHE A 200 1.31 11.78 -9.77
CA PHE A 200 0.44 11.41 -10.87
C PHE A 200 0.86 12.11 -12.18
N ALA A 201 1.20 13.40 -12.12
CA ALA A 201 1.73 14.12 -13.28
C ALA A 201 3.07 13.54 -13.80
N GLN A 202 3.85 12.90 -12.93
CA GLN A 202 5.10 12.20 -13.27
C GLN A 202 4.86 10.76 -13.76
N LYS A 203 3.60 10.29 -13.77
CA LYS A 203 3.20 8.91 -14.09
C LYS A 203 3.73 7.85 -13.11
N ASP A 204 3.88 8.22 -11.84
CA ASP A 204 4.28 7.29 -10.77
C ASP A 204 3.15 6.35 -10.32
N GLY A 205 1.94 6.50 -10.86
CA GLY A 205 0.79 5.65 -10.58
C GLY A 205 -0.33 5.84 -11.59
N ILE A 206 -1.26 4.86 -11.64
CA ILE A 206 -2.39 4.84 -12.57
C ILE A 206 -3.55 5.71 -12.11
N ALA A 207 -3.62 6.01 -10.81
CA ALA A 207 -4.65 6.83 -10.21
C ALA A 207 -4.13 7.58 -8.97
N THR A 208 -4.84 8.64 -8.57
CA THR A 208 -4.57 9.34 -7.30
C THR A 208 -5.88 9.74 -6.60
N GLY A 209 -5.94 9.49 -5.28
CA GLY A 209 -7.06 9.86 -4.43
C GLY A 209 -6.97 11.31 -3.98
N LEU A 210 -8.04 12.07 -4.13
CA LEU A 210 -8.10 13.50 -3.89
C LEU A 210 -9.30 13.91 -3.03
N HIS A 211 -9.09 14.90 -2.17
CA HIS A 211 -10.15 15.61 -1.44
C HIS A 211 -9.73 17.06 -1.11
N ILE A 212 -9.41 17.81 -2.13
CA ILE A 212 -8.98 19.22 -2.02
C ILE A 212 -10.22 20.09 -2.06
N TYR A 213 -10.46 20.84 -0.97
CA TYR A 213 -11.56 21.80 -0.88
C TYR A 213 -11.28 23.04 -1.72
N GLU A 214 -12.28 23.53 -2.42
CA GLU A 214 -12.25 24.71 -3.28
C GLU A 214 -13.11 25.81 -2.65
N PRO A 215 -12.52 26.79 -1.95
CA PRO A 215 -13.26 27.80 -1.18
C PRO A 215 -14.17 28.68 -2.05
N GLU A 216 -13.74 28.97 -3.27
CA GLU A 216 -14.46 29.86 -4.21
C GLU A 216 -15.79 29.27 -4.69
N THR A 217 -15.82 27.96 -4.92
CA THR A 217 -16.96 27.23 -5.44
C THR A 217 -17.72 26.46 -4.36
N GLY A 218 -17.08 26.21 -3.21
CA GLY A 218 -17.55 25.27 -2.20
C GLY A 218 -17.47 23.80 -2.69
N GLY A 219 -16.75 23.57 -3.79
CA GLY A 219 -16.58 22.28 -4.46
C GLY A 219 -15.34 21.53 -4.01
N TRP A 220 -15.03 20.49 -4.76
CA TRP A 220 -13.91 19.57 -4.46
C TRP A 220 -13.19 19.19 -5.74
N ASN A 221 -11.85 19.30 -5.76
CA ASN A 221 -10.92 18.70 -6.71
C ASN A 221 -10.96 19.22 -8.16
N ILE A 222 -12.08 19.78 -8.64
CA ILE A 222 -12.30 20.05 -10.07
C ILE A 222 -11.36 21.13 -10.58
N ASP A 223 -11.23 22.23 -9.86
CA ASP A 223 -10.45 23.39 -10.33
C ASP A 223 -8.96 23.09 -10.33
N VAL A 224 -8.44 22.42 -9.31
CA VAL A 224 -7.03 22.01 -9.26
C VAL A 224 -6.69 21.01 -10.35
N VAL A 225 -7.61 20.07 -10.64
CA VAL A 225 -7.43 19.09 -11.73
C VAL A 225 -7.53 19.78 -13.09
N ARG A 226 -8.49 20.65 -13.29
CA ARG A 226 -8.64 21.44 -14.52
C ARG A 226 -7.40 22.26 -14.82
N GLN A 227 -6.86 22.98 -13.84
CA GLN A 227 -5.67 23.81 -14.01
C GLN A 227 -4.44 23.01 -14.41
N ARG A 228 -4.27 21.79 -13.89
CA ARG A 228 -3.05 21.00 -14.09
C ARG A 228 -3.11 20.03 -15.27
N PHE A 229 -4.32 19.55 -15.62
CA PHE A 229 -4.48 18.37 -16.48
C PHE A 229 -5.41 18.58 -17.68
N THR A 230 -5.84 19.81 -17.96
CA THR A 230 -6.62 20.10 -19.18
C THR A 230 -5.89 19.64 -20.43
N GLY A 231 -6.59 18.92 -21.32
CA GLY A 231 -6.03 18.36 -22.54
C GLY A 231 -5.19 17.11 -22.37
N GLN A 232 -5.21 16.51 -21.19
CA GLN A 232 -4.58 15.21 -20.95
C GLN A 232 -5.63 14.11 -20.88
N ASP A 233 -5.22 12.87 -21.17
CA ASP A 233 -6.08 11.68 -21.14
C ASP A 233 -6.40 11.24 -19.70
N ILE A 234 -7.16 12.06 -18.96
CA ILE A 234 -7.53 11.79 -17.57
C ILE A 234 -9.04 11.90 -17.35
N ALA A 235 -9.52 11.30 -16.28
CA ALA A 235 -10.86 11.51 -15.76
C ALA A 235 -10.83 11.63 -14.23
N LEU A 236 -11.63 12.57 -13.68
CA LEU A 236 -11.87 12.71 -12.24
C LEU A 236 -13.19 12.04 -11.92
N VAL A 237 -13.14 10.96 -11.16
CA VAL A 237 -14.26 10.06 -10.89
C VAL A 237 -14.60 10.06 -9.41
N GLU A 238 -15.86 10.26 -9.05
CA GLU A 238 -16.31 10.20 -7.66
C GLU A 238 -16.13 8.78 -7.11
N PHE A 239 -15.46 8.70 -5.95
CA PHE A 239 -15.35 7.45 -5.20
C PHE A 239 -16.39 7.42 -4.07
N CYS A 240 -16.45 8.47 -3.23
CA CYS A 240 -17.44 8.56 -2.16
C CYS A 240 -17.58 9.98 -1.61
N TRP A 241 -18.68 10.22 -0.92
CA TRP A 241 -18.83 11.33 0.02
C TRP A 241 -18.60 10.85 1.44
N ARG A 242 -17.97 11.69 2.27
CA ARG A 242 -17.65 11.39 3.66
C ARG A 242 -18.08 12.52 4.58
N GLN A 243 -18.49 12.19 5.80
CA GLN A 243 -18.74 13.20 6.83
C GLN A 243 -17.42 13.52 7.54
N ARG A 244 -16.97 14.77 7.44
CA ARG A 244 -15.82 15.32 8.16
C ARG A 244 -16.27 16.16 9.32
N GLY A 245 -15.46 16.16 10.39
CA GLY A 245 -15.73 16.94 11.57
C GLY A 245 -14.56 16.88 12.56
N LEU A 246 -14.77 17.45 13.75
CA LEU A 246 -13.81 17.33 14.82
C LEU A 246 -14.07 16.03 15.59
N ILE A 247 -13.03 15.23 15.69
CA ILE A 247 -12.97 14.06 16.59
C ILE A 247 -12.47 14.60 17.93
N VAL A 248 -13.17 14.30 18.99
CA VAL A 248 -12.88 14.73 20.37
C VAL A 248 -13.03 13.58 21.35
N GLN A 249 -12.57 13.71 22.57
CA GLN A 249 -12.84 12.71 23.60
C GLN A 249 -14.36 12.59 23.87
N PRO A 250 -14.86 11.39 24.25
CA PRO A 250 -16.28 11.21 24.53
C PRO A 250 -16.82 12.20 25.58
N GLY A 251 -17.96 12.83 25.28
CA GLY A 251 -18.59 13.83 26.13
C GLY A 251 -17.97 15.24 26.06
N LYS A 252 -16.98 15.44 25.18
CA LYS A 252 -16.38 16.78 24.95
C LYS A 252 -17.04 17.54 23.81
N GLU A 253 -18.02 16.98 23.12
CA GLU A 253 -18.75 17.57 21.99
C GLU A 253 -19.51 18.86 22.37
N THR A 254 -19.82 19.03 23.67
CA THR A 254 -20.44 20.24 24.18
C THR A 254 -19.44 21.33 24.54
N VAL A 255 -18.14 20.98 24.69
CA VAL A 255 -17.05 21.90 25.02
C VAL A 255 -16.33 22.35 23.76
N ILE A 256 -16.22 21.46 22.78
CA ILE A 256 -15.69 21.74 21.44
C ILE A 256 -16.82 21.40 20.47
N SER A 257 -17.60 22.41 20.14
CA SER A 257 -18.78 22.29 19.28
C SER A 257 -18.53 22.75 17.84
N GLY A 258 -17.38 23.34 17.58
CA GLY A 258 -16.98 23.83 16.26
C GLY A 258 -15.55 24.33 16.22
N ILE A 259 -15.18 24.88 15.07
CA ILE A 259 -13.83 25.45 14.83
C ILE A 259 -13.56 26.63 15.75
N ALA A 260 -14.61 27.41 16.10
CA ALA A 260 -14.49 28.57 16.97
C ALA A 260 -13.98 28.23 18.40
N ASP A 261 -14.10 26.99 18.84
CA ASP A 261 -13.69 26.52 20.16
C ASP A 261 -12.25 25.96 20.20
N LEU A 262 -11.52 25.98 19.08
CA LEU A 262 -10.16 25.47 18.99
C LEU A 262 -9.05 26.36 19.58
N PRO A 263 -9.20 27.70 19.70
CA PRO A 263 -8.20 28.52 20.35
C PRO A 263 -7.85 28.03 21.77
N GLY A 264 -6.55 27.91 22.06
CA GLY A 264 -6.03 27.37 23.32
C GLY A 264 -6.15 25.85 23.47
N ARG A 265 -6.59 25.12 22.46
CA ARG A 265 -6.66 23.66 22.45
C ARG A 265 -5.49 23.04 21.71
N ARG A 266 -5.14 21.80 22.11
CA ARG A 266 -4.20 20.96 21.38
C ARG A 266 -4.95 20.29 20.25
N VAL A 267 -4.58 20.58 19.02
CA VAL A 267 -5.22 20.06 17.81
C VAL A 267 -4.20 19.32 16.96
N VAL A 268 -4.58 18.16 16.45
CA VAL A 268 -3.69 17.42 15.54
C VAL A 268 -3.42 18.23 14.29
N LYS A 269 -2.15 18.41 13.98
CA LYS A 269 -1.68 18.90 12.68
C LYS A 269 -1.54 17.71 11.74
N ARG A 270 -2.00 17.86 10.52
CA ARG A 270 -1.72 16.90 9.46
C ARG A 270 -0.52 17.38 8.63
N VAL A 271 0.19 16.46 8.00
CA VAL A 271 1.30 16.80 7.11
C VAL A 271 0.86 17.87 6.10
N THR A 272 1.71 18.85 5.90
CA THR A 272 1.46 19.95 4.94
C THR A 272 1.19 19.40 3.54
N GLY A 273 0.17 19.93 2.84
CA GLY A 273 -0.24 19.44 1.52
C GLY A 273 -1.24 18.29 1.54
N THR A 274 -1.60 17.76 2.72
CA THR A 274 -2.74 16.85 2.82
C THR A 274 -4.06 17.60 2.68
N GLY A 275 -5.06 16.98 2.04
CA GLY A 275 -6.39 17.58 1.90
C GLY A 275 -7.01 17.92 3.25
N SER A 276 -6.74 17.12 4.30
CA SER A 276 -7.21 17.37 5.67
C SER A 276 -6.61 18.65 6.26
N GLN A 277 -5.29 18.89 6.06
CA GLN A 277 -4.67 20.12 6.57
C GLN A 277 -5.17 21.33 5.79
N ILE A 278 -5.26 21.23 4.46
CA ILE A 278 -5.80 22.29 3.61
C ILE A 278 -7.21 22.69 4.07
N LEU A 279 -8.07 21.70 4.32
CA LEU A 279 -9.44 21.93 4.79
C LEU A 279 -9.44 22.59 6.18
N LEU A 280 -8.65 22.07 7.13
CA LEU A 280 -8.55 22.65 8.49
C LEU A 280 -8.11 24.11 8.44
N ASP A 281 -7.07 24.41 7.66
CA ASP A 281 -6.55 25.78 7.50
C ASP A 281 -7.60 26.72 6.90
N GLN A 282 -8.41 26.23 5.95
CA GLN A 282 -9.51 27.01 5.37
C GLN A 282 -10.64 27.27 6.38
N LEU A 283 -11.02 26.25 7.17
CA LEU A 283 -12.05 26.40 8.19
C LEU A 283 -11.61 27.37 9.29
N ILE A 284 -10.36 27.29 9.77
CA ILE A 284 -9.77 28.21 10.75
C ILE A 284 -9.74 29.64 10.20
N ARG A 285 -9.33 29.82 8.95
CA ARG A 285 -9.29 31.12 8.28
C ARG A 285 -10.70 31.72 8.13
N ARG A 286 -11.68 30.91 7.77
CA ARG A 286 -13.09 31.33 7.62
C ARG A 286 -13.67 31.85 8.93
N GLU A 287 -13.28 31.26 10.06
CA GLU A 287 -13.67 31.72 11.40
C GLU A 287 -12.85 32.90 11.91
N GLY A 288 -11.88 33.40 11.13
CA GLY A 288 -11.01 34.54 11.52
C GLY A 288 -10.04 34.19 12.65
N ILE A 289 -9.75 32.93 12.88
CA ILE A 289 -8.87 32.47 13.97
C ILE A 289 -7.41 32.54 13.50
N SER A 290 -6.52 33.09 14.34
CA SER A 290 -5.08 32.99 14.10
C SER A 290 -4.60 31.57 14.34
N PRO A 291 -3.88 30.93 13.40
CA PRO A 291 -3.28 29.61 13.64
C PRO A 291 -2.39 29.54 14.88
N SER A 292 -1.77 30.65 15.27
CA SER A 292 -0.94 30.74 16.49
C SER A 292 -1.75 30.64 17.79
N ALA A 293 -3.07 30.78 17.74
CA ALA A 293 -3.94 30.58 18.89
C ALA A 293 -4.25 29.13 19.18
N ILE A 294 -3.83 28.18 18.30
CA ILE A 294 -4.08 26.74 18.41
C ILE A 294 -2.74 26.03 18.63
N ASP A 295 -2.71 25.08 19.56
CA ASP A 295 -1.52 24.25 19.79
C ASP A 295 -1.49 23.05 18.81
N PHE A 296 -0.64 23.14 17.81
CA PHE A 296 -0.37 22.10 16.82
C PHE A 296 0.89 21.25 17.14
N SER A 297 1.06 20.90 18.39
CA SER A 297 2.26 20.17 18.87
C SER A 297 2.32 18.70 18.43
N VAL A 298 1.19 18.10 18.01
CA VAL A 298 1.11 16.71 17.56
C VAL A 298 0.82 16.67 16.06
N GLU A 299 1.70 15.97 15.30
CA GLU A 299 1.53 15.75 13.86
C GLU A 299 1.12 14.29 13.58
N ALA A 300 0.19 14.09 12.62
CA ALA A 300 -0.27 12.77 12.19
C ALA A 300 -0.23 12.65 10.66
N HIS A 301 0.22 11.49 10.18
CA HIS A 301 0.35 11.19 8.75
C HIS A 301 -0.94 10.59 8.15
N THR A 302 -1.70 9.85 8.93
CA THR A 302 -2.92 9.17 8.49
C THR A 302 -4.17 9.65 9.24
N GLU A 303 -5.34 9.36 8.70
CA GLU A 303 -6.62 9.63 9.38
C GLU A 303 -6.72 8.82 10.69
N THR A 304 -6.16 7.60 10.68
CA THR A 304 -6.14 6.71 11.83
C THR A 304 -5.25 7.26 12.96
N GLU A 305 -4.04 7.72 12.64
CA GLU A 305 -3.13 8.33 13.62
C GLU A 305 -3.75 9.57 14.27
N ALA A 306 -4.46 10.40 13.47
CA ALA A 306 -5.13 11.58 13.99
C ALA A 306 -6.22 11.21 15.03
N ALA A 307 -7.01 10.18 14.77
CA ALA A 307 -8.00 9.68 15.72
C ALA A 307 -7.35 9.04 16.96
N SER A 308 -6.25 8.29 16.77
CA SER A 308 -5.51 7.67 17.88
C SER A 308 -4.91 8.72 18.82
N ALA A 309 -4.40 9.83 18.30
CA ALA A 309 -3.86 10.92 19.13
C ALA A 309 -4.93 11.52 20.07
N VAL A 310 -6.18 11.60 19.61
CA VAL A 310 -7.31 12.01 20.47
C VAL A 310 -7.65 10.92 21.48
N LEU A 311 -7.71 9.65 21.04
CA LEU A 311 -8.01 8.51 21.90
C LEU A 311 -7.02 8.41 23.09
N GLU A 312 -5.75 8.61 22.81
CA GLU A 312 -4.65 8.56 23.79
C GLU A 312 -4.57 9.82 24.67
N GLY A 313 -5.40 10.84 24.41
CA GLY A 313 -5.40 12.10 25.15
C GLY A 313 -4.19 13.01 24.86
N LEU A 314 -3.45 12.73 23.81
CA LEU A 314 -2.33 13.57 23.37
C LEU A 314 -2.82 14.91 22.83
N THR A 315 -4.02 14.94 22.26
CA THR A 315 -4.69 16.15 21.72
C THR A 315 -6.12 16.23 22.19
N ASP A 316 -6.68 17.42 22.14
CA ASP A 316 -8.07 17.69 22.55
C ASP A 316 -9.02 17.48 21.36
N ALA A 317 -8.54 17.71 20.12
CA ALA A 317 -9.30 17.53 18.89
C ALA A 317 -8.43 17.14 17.70
N ALA A 318 -9.06 16.53 16.72
CA ALA A 318 -8.50 16.28 15.38
C ALA A 318 -9.56 16.48 14.31
N LEU A 319 -9.22 17.09 13.16
CA LEU A 319 -10.08 17.03 12.00
C LEU A 319 -10.01 15.64 11.39
N GLY A 320 -11.14 14.93 11.34
CA GLY A 320 -11.16 13.54 10.90
C GLY A 320 -12.50 13.07 10.36
N LEU A 321 -12.61 11.78 10.12
CA LEU A 321 -13.80 11.11 9.56
C LEU A 321 -14.72 10.60 10.67
N LYS A 322 -16.04 10.75 10.48
CA LYS A 322 -17.05 10.21 11.37
C LYS A 322 -16.87 8.71 11.61
N ALA A 323 -16.57 7.96 10.55
CA ALA A 323 -16.34 6.52 10.65
C ALA A 323 -15.21 6.13 11.63
N LEU A 324 -14.16 6.95 11.72
CA LEU A 324 -13.06 6.71 12.66
C LEU A 324 -13.44 7.10 14.09
N ALA A 325 -14.17 8.19 14.27
CA ALA A 325 -14.71 8.55 15.58
C ALA A 325 -15.57 7.40 16.14
N GLU A 326 -16.51 6.86 15.36
CA GLU A 326 -17.34 5.74 15.78
C GLU A 326 -16.52 4.46 16.03
N ARG A 327 -15.58 4.15 15.15
CA ARG A 327 -14.71 2.96 15.32
C ARG A 327 -13.94 2.98 16.63
N TYR A 328 -13.47 4.16 17.05
CA TYR A 328 -12.70 4.35 18.29
C TYR A 328 -13.56 4.78 19.48
N GLN A 329 -14.90 4.82 19.31
CA GLN A 329 -15.84 5.26 20.36
C GLN A 329 -15.54 6.66 20.88
N LEU A 330 -15.11 7.56 20.00
CA LEU A 330 -14.82 8.96 20.27
C LEU A 330 -16.02 9.85 19.97
N GLY A 331 -16.02 11.04 20.54
CA GLY A 331 -16.98 12.08 20.23
C GLY A 331 -16.74 12.65 18.82
N PHE A 332 -17.82 13.13 18.19
CA PHE A 332 -17.74 13.68 16.84
C PHE A 332 -18.62 14.90 16.67
N VAL A 333 -18.01 16.00 16.22
CA VAL A 333 -18.69 17.26 15.89
C VAL A 333 -18.68 17.43 14.37
N PRO A 334 -19.83 17.27 13.69
CA PRO A 334 -19.90 17.34 12.23
C PRO A 334 -19.64 18.75 11.73
N LEU A 335 -18.79 18.92 10.70
CA LEU A 335 -18.48 20.21 10.10
C LEU A 335 -18.91 20.31 8.63
N ILE A 336 -18.51 19.36 7.81
CA ILE A 336 -18.70 19.41 6.35
C ILE A 336 -18.83 18.01 5.74
N ARG A 337 -19.56 17.92 4.64
CA ARG A 337 -19.49 16.75 3.76
C ARG A 337 -18.39 16.95 2.73
N GLU A 338 -17.53 15.97 2.61
CA GLU A 338 -16.35 15.97 1.76
C GLU A 338 -16.52 14.96 0.64
N ARG A 339 -16.19 15.36 -0.61
CA ARG A 339 -16.11 14.43 -1.73
C ARG A 339 -14.69 13.94 -1.89
N PHE A 340 -14.54 12.63 -1.96
CA PHE A 340 -13.31 11.95 -2.28
C PHE A 340 -13.40 11.39 -3.69
N ASP A 341 -12.49 11.81 -4.56
CA ASP A 341 -12.45 11.43 -5.96
C ASP A 341 -11.16 10.67 -6.29
N LEU A 342 -11.21 9.87 -7.34
CA LEU A 342 -10.06 9.27 -7.99
C LEU A 342 -9.80 10.00 -9.31
N LEU A 343 -8.63 10.62 -9.44
CA LEU A 343 -8.11 11.08 -10.74
C LEU A 343 -7.38 9.91 -11.37
N ILE A 344 -7.78 9.53 -12.57
CA ILE A 344 -7.28 8.33 -13.27
C ILE A 344 -6.82 8.68 -14.68
N TYR A 345 -5.81 7.98 -15.20
CA TYR A 345 -5.56 7.98 -16.64
C TYR A 345 -6.66 7.18 -17.35
N ARG A 346 -7.33 7.76 -18.35
CA ARG A 346 -8.44 7.09 -19.05
C ARG A 346 -8.07 5.73 -19.62
N ARG A 347 -6.84 5.59 -20.15
CA ARG A 347 -6.34 4.32 -20.65
C ARG A 347 -6.28 3.26 -19.53
N SER A 348 -5.78 3.64 -18.37
CA SER A 348 -5.64 2.72 -17.23
C SER A 348 -6.99 2.22 -16.70
N TRP A 349 -8.08 2.98 -16.92
CA TRP A 349 -9.43 2.53 -16.55
C TRP A 349 -9.80 1.19 -17.19
N PHE A 350 -9.38 0.95 -18.43
CA PHE A 350 -9.67 -0.27 -19.17
C PHE A 350 -8.73 -1.43 -18.89
N GLU A 351 -7.70 -1.22 -18.06
CA GLU A 351 -6.76 -2.27 -17.68
C GLU A 351 -7.35 -3.17 -16.58
N PRO A 352 -6.99 -4.47 -16.55
CA PRO A 352 -7.58 -5.46 -15.64
C PRO A 352 -7.60 -5.03 -14.18
N SER A 353 -6.55 -4.36 -13.71
CA SER A 353 -6.40 -3.95 -12.30
C SER A 353 -7.48 -2.96 -11.86
N LEU A 354 -7.71 -1.86 -12.60
CA LEU A 354 -8.78 -0.92 -12.26
C LEU A 354 -10.17 -1.50 -12.53
N GLN A 355 -10.31 -2.37 -13.52
CA GLN A 355 -11.58 -3.06 -13.75
C GLN A 355 -11.94 -4.02 -12.61
N ALA A 356 -10.97 -4.74 -12.05
CA ALA A 356 -11.18 -5.60 -10.87
C ALA A 356 -11.63 -4.77 -9.66
N LEU A 357 -10.98 -3.63 -9.40
CA LEU A 357 -11.41 -2.71 -8.35
C LEU A 357 -12.82 -2.19 -8.59
N ALA A 358 -13.14 -1.75 -9.81
CA ALA A 358 -14.47 -1.22 -10.16
C ALA A 358 -15.57 -2.28 -10.00
N GLN A 359 -15.31 -3.53 -10.44
CA GLN A 359 -16.22 -4.66 -10.25
C GLN A 359 -16.45 -4.96 -8.77
N PHE A 360 -15.39 -4.96 -7.97
CA PHE A 360 -15.50 -5.15 -6.53
C PHE A 360 -16.33 -4.03 -5.88
N CYS A 361 -16.12 -2.78 -6.28
CA CYS A 361 -16.92 -1.64 -5.78
C CYS A 361 -18.40 -1.71 -6.15
N ALA A 362 -18.80 -2.55 -7.09
CA ALA A 362 -20.20 -2.84 -7.44
C ALA A 362 -20.76 -4.07 -6.69
N SER A 363 -19.98 -4.73 -5.84
CA SER A 363 -20.38 -5.96 -5.13
C SER A 363 -21.24 -5.68 -3.89
N SER A 364 -21.98 -6.72 -3.46
CA SER A 364 -22.75 -6.70 -2.20
C SER A 364 -21.83 -6.46 -0.97
N ASP A 365 -20.62 -6.99 -1.01
CA ASP A 365 -19.65 -6.91 0.09
C ASP A 365 -19.14 -5.47 0.26
N PHE A 366 -18.88 -4.79 -0.86
CA PHE A 366 -18.53 -3.38 -0.84
C PHE A 366 -19.67 -2.53 -0.24
N TYR A 367 -20.90 -2.74 -0.66
CA TYR A 367 -22.06 -2.01 -0.12
C TYR A 367 -22.31 -2.34 1.37
N ALA A 368 -22.10 -3.59 1.79
CA ALA A 368 -22.18 -3.96 3.21
C ALA A 368 -21.10 -3.22 4.03
N LYS A 369 -19.89 -3.12 3.49
CA LYS A 369 -18.80 -2.35 4.12
C LYS A 369 -19.15 -0.87 4.23
N VAL A 370 -19.64 -0.25 3.16
CA VAL A 370 -20.07 1.16 3.16
C VAL A 370 -21.11 1.42 4.26
N LYS A 371 -22.11 0.54 4.40
CA LYS A 371 -23.13 0.65 5.46
C LYS A 371 -22.54 0.56 6.87
N SER A 372 -21.43 -0.12 7.05
CA SER A 372 -20.72 -0.21 8.34
C SER A 372 -19.84 1.00 8.64
N LEU A 373 -19.64 1.91 7.70
CA LEU A 373 -18.82 3.09 7.84
C LEU A 373 -19.69 4.33 7.99
N ALA A 374 -19.82 4.83 9.21
CA ALA A 374 -20.63 5.98 9.48
C ALA A 374 -20.20 7.22 8.68
N GLY A 375 -21.17 7.88 8.06
CA GLY A 375 -20.95 9.09 7.30
C GLY A 375 -20.41 8.90 5.88
N TYR A 376 -20.28 7.66 5.41
CA TYR A 376 -19.96 7.36 4.01
C TYR A 376 -21.23 7.28 3.16
N ASP A 377 -21.10 7.77 1.91
CA ASP A 377 -22.16 7.72 0.91
C ASP A 377 -21.51 7.48 -0.46
N THR A 378 -21.89 6.38 -1.11
CA THR A 378 -21.35 5.97 -2.41
C THR A 378 -22.38 5.98 -3.52
N ARG A 379 -23.49 6.71 -3.35
CA ARG A 379 -24.56 6.79 -4.39
C ARG A 379 -24.08 7.42 -5.69
N GLY A 380 -23.06 8.28 -5.63
CA GLY A 380 -22.42 8.91 -6.78
C GLY A 380 -21.17 8.18 -7.28
N LEU A 381 -20.86 7.00 -6.74
CA LEU A 381 -19.67 6.22 -7.16
C LEU A 381 -19.63 6.05 -8.68
N GLY A 382 -18.51 6.39 -9.31
CA GLY A 382 -18.32 6.30 -10.75
C GLY A 382 -18.78 7.54 -11.53
N THR A 383 -19.38 8.55 -10.88
CA THR A 383 -19.73 9.81 -11.55
C THR A 383 -18.48 10.55 -12.01
N VAL A 384 -18.41 10.91 -13.28
CA VAL A 384 -17.30 11.68 -13.83
C VAL A 384 -17.54 13.17 -13.64
N HIS A 385 -16.70 13.84 -12.85
CA HIS A 385 -16.79 15.27 -12.56
C HIS A 385 -15.92 16.13 -13.48
N PHE A 386 -14.87 15.56 -14.04
CA PHE A 386 -14.02 16.20 -15.04
C PHE A 386 -13.45 15.14 -15.99
N ASN A 387 -13.40 15.48 -17.28
CA ASN A 387 -12.84 14.65 -18.33
C ASN A 387 -11.96 15.55 -19.19
N GLY A 388 -10.66 15.37 -19.09
CA GLY A 388 -9.62 16.20 -19.71
C GLY A 388 -9.42 15.92 -21.18
#